data_4e6aac42106fb27c282789e9f434c635
#
_entry.id   4e6aac42106fb27c282789e9f434c635
#
_cell.length_a   1.000
_cell.length_b   1.000
_cell.length_c   1.000
_cell.angle_alpha   90.00
_cell.angle_beta   90.00
_cell.angle_gamma   90.00
#
_symmetry.space_group_name_H-M   'P 1'
#
loop_
_entity.id
_entity.type
_entity.pdbx_description
1 polymer ?
#
loop_
_entity_poly.entity_id
_entity_poly.type
_entity_poly.pdbx_seq_one_letter_code
_entity_poly.pdbx_strand_id
1 'polypeptide(L)'
;MEHCAFLTEVMKVDPTVRFVGLYNSNFEKIVDGVQPGVIPHLSRDEMQNSVRYDIRRWETYKMFHNQLGDSEYAMIKYDKAILLTFSLSEQKYLRVSIEPNTDYKLVIEQIQQLIKKNPVLK
;
A
#
# COMPACT_ATOMS: atom_id res chain seq x y z
N MET A 1 -15.17 5.64 -11.07
CA MET A 1 -14.36 6.13 -9.97
C MET A 1 -12.95 5.61 -10.09
N GLU A 2 -12.05 6.52 -10.33
CA GLU A 2 -10.66 6.18 -10.65
C GLU A 2 -9.95 5.42 -9.54
N HIS A 3 -10.18 5.83 -8.29
CA HIS A 3 -9.53 5.17 -7.16
C HIS A 3 -10.00 3.72 -6.99
N CYS A 4 -11.29 3.48 -7.15
CA CYS A 4 -11.85 2.12 -7.04
C CYS A 4 -11.33 1.22 -8.15
N ALA A 5 -11.26 1.73 -9.38
CA ALA A 5 -10.73 0.98 -10.51
C ALA A 5 -9.27 0.61 -10.29
N PHE A 6 -8.48 1.54 -9.79
CA PHE A 6 -7.08 1.31 -9.49
C PHE A 6 -6.92 0.22 -8.42
N LEU A 7 -7.68 0.30 -7.34
CA LEU A 7 -7.63 -0.71 -6.29
C LEU A 7 -7.99 -2.10 -6.82
N THR A 8 -8.98 -2.17 -7.69
CA THR A 8 -9.37 -3.44 -8.31
C THR A 8 -8.23 -4.03 -9.12
N GLU A 9 -7.51 -3.20 -9.86
CA GLU A 9 -6.36 -3.65 -10.63
C GLU A 9 -5.24 -4.16 -9.71
N VAL A 10 -4.96 -3.44 -8.62
CA VAL A 10 -3.94 -3.89 -7.65
C VAL A 10 -4.34 -5.22 -7.03
N MET A 11 -5.62 -5.37 -6.67
CA MET A 11 -6.12 -6.62 -6.08
C MET A 11 -5.92 -7.80 -7.01
N LYS A 12 -5.96 -7.59 -8.32
CA LYS A 12 -5.83 -8.63 -9.34
C LYS A 12 -4.38 -8.94 -9.71
N VAL A 13 -3.42 -8.21 -9.18
CA VAL A 13 -2.00 -8.40 -9.51
C VAL A 13 -1.57 -9.83 -9.19
N ASP A 14 -2.04 -10.36 -8.07
CA ASP A 14 -1.69 -11.71 -7.63
C ASP A 14 -2.78 -12.22 -6.68
N PRO A 15 -3.13 -13.53 -6.76
CA PRO A 15 -4.14 -14.08 -5.83
C PRO A 15 -3.71 -14.04 -4.36
N THR A 16 -2.44 -13.84 -4.07
CA THR A 16 -1.95 -13.71 -2.70
C THR A 16 -2.17 -12.34 -2.08
N VAL A 17 -2.65 -11.37 -2.85
CA VAL A 17 -3.02 -10.06 -2.31
C VAL A 17 -4.24 -10.22 -1.42
N ARG A 18 -4.10 -9.80 -0.15
CA ARG A 18 -5.15 -9.97 0.87
C ARG A 18 -6.00 -8.73 1.02
N PHE A 19 -5.35 -7.58 1.02
CA PHE A 19 -5.97 -6.31 1.34
C PHE A 19 -5.26 -5.19 0.57
N VAL A 20 -6.03 -4.21 0.11
CA VAL A 20 -5.51 -3.01 -0.54
C VAL A 20 -6.24 -1.81 0.04
N GLY A 21 -5.51 -0.77 0.41
CA GLY A 21 -6.11 0.46 0.92
C GLY A 21 -5.37 1.69 0.42
N LEU A 22 -6.12 2.75 0.19
CA LEU A 22 -5.60 4.05 -0.23
C LEU A 22 -5.93 5.07 0.84
N TYR A 23 -4.92 5.81 1.29
CA TYR A 23 -5.03 6.73 2.42
C TYR A 23 -4.41 8.07 2.07
N ASN A 24 -4.84 9.14 2.76
CA ASN A 24 -4.23 10.44 2.62
C ASN A 24 -3.27 10.72 3.80
N SER A 25 -2.58 11.85 3.76
CA SER A 25 -1.59 12.21 4.79
C SER A 25 -2.21 12.53 6.15
N ASN A 26 -3.52 12.68 6.22
CA ASN A 26 -4.25 12.86 7.49
C ASN A 26 -4.71 11.51 8.07
N PHE A 27 -4.19 10.41 7.57
CA PHE A 27 -4.50 9.04 8.02
C PHE A 27 -5.93 8.60 7.70
N GLU A 28 -6.59 9.30 6.78
CA GLU A 28 -7.96 8.98 6.42
C GLU A 28 -8.00 8.02 5.24
N LYS A 29 -8.89 7.06 5.32
CA LYS A 29 -9.12 6.11 4.25
C LYS A 29 -9.87 6.79 3.10
N ILE A 30 -9.32 6.66 1.89
CA ILE A 30 -10.00 7.10 0.67
C ILE A 30 -10.87 5.96 0.16
N VAL A 31 -10.28 4.78 0.02
CA VAL A 31 -11.00 3.57 -0.40
C VAL A 31 -10.17 2.36 0.00
N ASP A 32 -10.83 1.24 0.27
CA ASP A 32 -10.13 -0.02 0.53
C ASP A 32 -10.93 -1.20 -0.01
N GLY A 33 -10.28 -2.37 0.01
CA GLY A 33 -10.91 -3.62 -0.37
C GLY A 33 -10.17 -4.80 0.21
N VAL A 34 -10.90 -5.87 0.45
CA VAL A 34 -10.38 -7.14 0.97
C VAL A 34 -10.66 -8.22 -0.06
N GLN A 35 -9.67 -9.09 -0.32
CA GLN A 35 -9.86 -10.22 -1.22
C GLN A 35 -10.98 -11.11 -0.68
N PRO A 36 -11.91 -11.57 -1.53
CA PRO A 36 -13.00 -12.45 -1.08
C PRO A 36 -12.46 -13.67 -0.32
N GLY A 37 -13.09 -13.97 0.80
CA GLY A 37 -12.72 -15.11 1.63
C GLY A 37 -11.57 -14.87 2.60
N VAL A 38 -10.93 -13.71 2.53
CA VAL A 38 -9.83 -13.37 3.43
C VAL A 38 -10.36 -12.75 4.71
N ILE A 39 -9.86 -13.25 5.85
CA ILE A 39 -10.20 -12.71 7.16
C ILE A 39 -9.05 -11.79 7.59
N PRO A 40 -9.31 -10.51 7.89
CA PRO A 40 -8.25 -9.59 8.31
C PRO A 40 -7.57 -10.07 9.60
N HIS A 41 -6.25 -9.89 9.67
CA HIS A 41 -5.47 -10.23 10.87
C HIS A 41 -5.64 -9.20 11.98
N LEU A 42 -5.96 -7.97 11.62
CA LEU A 42 -6.06 -6.85 12.55
C LEU A 42 -7.52 -6.45 12.76
N SER A 43 -7.84 -6.01 13.97
CA SER A 43 -9.12 -5.37 14.24
C SER A 43 -9.16 -4.00 13.56
N ARG A 44 -10.35 -3.39 13.55
CA ARG A 44 -10.53 -2.04 12.97
C ARG A 44 -9.60 -1.03 13.65
N ASP A 45 -9.52 -1.03 14.98
CA ASP A 45 -8.68 -0.10 15.72
C ASP A 45 -7.21 -0.37 15.50
N GLU A 46 -6.81 -1.63 15.44
CA GLU A 46 -5.43 -2.01 15.14
C GLU A 46 -5.03 -1.57 13.74
N MET A 47 -5.92 -1.74 12.76
CA MET A 47 -5.66 -1.30 11.40
C MET A 47 -5.49 0.22 11.36
N GLN A 48 -6.34 0.97 12.06
CA GLN A 48 -6.24 2.42 12.10
C GLN A 48 -4.91 2.88 12.70
N ASN A 49 -4.47 2.23 13.78
CA ASN A 49 -3.17 2.53 14.37
C ASN A 49 -2.01 2.18 13.42
N SER A 50 -2.11 1.06 12.72
CA SER A 50 -1.11 0.66 11.73
C SER A 50 -0.97 1.70 10.62
N VAL A 51 -2.08 2.22 10.11
CA VAL A 51 -2.08 3.27 9.09
C VAL A 51 -1.38 4.52 9.63
N ARG A 52 -1.73 4.94 10.84
CA ARG A 52 -1.19 6.16 11.44
C ARG A 52 0.32 6.09 11.59
N TYR A 53 0.84 5.01 12.14
CA TYR A 53 2.28 4.85 12.34
C TYR A 53 3.03 4.73 11.03
N ASP A 54 2.44 4.04 10.06
CA ASP A 54 3.04 3.85 8.74
C ASP A 54 3.21 5.19 8.01
N ILE A 55 2.16 5.98 7.95
CA ILE A 55 2.19 7.28 7.26
C ILE A 55 3.16 8.25 7.96
N ARG A 56 3.22 8.24 9.29
CA ARG A 56 4.20 9.03 10.02
C ARG A 56 5.62 8.67 9.65
N ARG A 57 5.90 7.39 9.49
CA ARG A 57 7.21 6.91 9.06
C ARG A 57 7.57 7.45 7.68
N TRP A 58 6.61 7.45 6.76
CA TRP A 58 6.81 8.00 5.43
C TRP A 58 7.18 9.46 5.44
N GLU A 59 6.57 10.26 6.31
CA GLU A 59 6.90 11.67 6.44
C GLU A 59 8.35 11.85 6.89
N THR A 60 8.85 10.96 7.72
CA THR A 60 10.26 10.96 8.13
C THR A 60 11.17 10.61 6.95
N TYR A 61 10.83 9.58 6.18
CA TYR A 61 11.63 9.16 5.04
C TYR A 61 11.75 10.25 3.98
N LYS A 62 10.71 11.05 3.78
CA LYS A 62 10.72 12.14 2.82
C LYS A 62 11.71 13.23 3.16
N MET A 63 12.15 13.32 4.40
CA MET A 63 13.15 14.31 4.82
C MET A 63 14.51 14.09 4.14
N PHE A 64 14.77 12.89 3.64
CA PHE A 64 16.03 12.54 2.99
C PHE A 64 15.97 12.57 1.47
N HIS A 65 14.93 13.18 0.93
CA HIS A 65 14.70 13.29 -0.51
C HIS A 65 15.90 13.88 -1.26
N ASN A 66 16.51 14.95 -0.72
CA ASN A 66 17.62 15.61 -1.40
C ASN A 66 18.86 14.72 -1.49
N GLN A 67 19.07 13.84 -0.51
CA GLN A 67 20.27 12.98 -0.46
C GLN A 67 20.06 11.65 -1.17
N LEU A 68 18.85 11.09 -1.08
CA LEU A 68 18.57 9.71 -1.51
C LEU A 68 17.60 9.60 -2.68
N GLY A 69 16.98 10.71 -3.07
CA GLY A 69 15.90 10.69 -4.06
C GLY A 69 14.56 10.36 -3.42
N ASP A 70 13.56 10.14 -4.27
CA ASP A 70 12.21 9.85 -3.79
C ASP A 70 12.14 8.45 -3.19
N SER A 71 11.44 8.35 -2.06
CA SER A 71 11.15 7.05 -1.47
C SER A 71 9.98 6.41 -2.23
N GLU A 72 10.18 5.20 -2.74
CA GLU A 72 9.21 4.57 -3.64
C GLU A 72 8.29 3.60 -2.91
N TYR A 73 8.85 2.73 -2.09
CA TYR A 73 8.04 1.78 -1.32
C TYR A 73 8.78 1.35 -0.06
N ALA A 74 8.01 0.81 0.89
CA ALA A 74 8.53 0.20 2.11
C ALA A 74 7.88 -1.16 2.29
N MET A 75 8.60 -2.08 2.93
CA MET A 75 8.11 -3.43 3.16
C MET A 75 8.40 -3.85 4.60
N ILE A 76 7.41 -4.45 5.24
CA ILE A 76 7.60 -5.14 6.51
C ILE A 76 7.14 -6.57 6.33
N LYS A 77 8.04 -7.52 6.61
CA LYS A 77 7.66 -8.94 6.58
C LYS A 77 7.35 -9.42 7.99
N TYR A 78 6.10 -9.77 8.19
CA TYR A 78 5.66 -10.48 9.39
C TYR A 78 5.57 -11.98 9.09
N ASP A 79 5.45 -12.79 10.12
CA ASP A 79 5.28 -14.23 9.94
C ASP A 79 4.02 -14.58 9.15
N LYS A 80 2.95 -13.80 9.36
CA LYS A 80 1.63 -14.11 8.78
C LYS A 80 1.25 -13.24 7.59
N ALA A 81 2.04 -12.24 7.25
CA ALA A 81 1.73 -11.36 6.14
C ALA A 81 2.94 -10.51 5.79
N ILE A 82 2.98 -10.05 4.55
CA ILE A 82 3.91 -9.00 4.12
C ILE A 82 3.10 -7.74 3.90
N LEU A 83 3.56 -6.63 4.46
CA LEU A 83 2.90 -5.35 4.34
C LEU A 83 3.75 -4.44 3.46
N LEU A 84 3.15 -3.95 2.37
CA LEU A 84 3.80 -3.05 1.43
C LEU A 84 3.13 -1.69 1.50
N THR A 85 3.92 -0.63 1.41
CA THR A 85 3.41 0.73 1.34
C THR A 85 4.10 1.47 0.21
N PHE A 86 3.33 2.16 -0.61
CA PHE A 86 3.83 2.94 -1.74
C PHE A 86 3.42 4.40 -1.54
N SER A 87 4.36 5.31 -1.77
CA SER A 87 4.07 6.75 -1.76
C SER A 87 3.60 7.16 -3.15
N LEU A 88 2.45 7.79 -3.21
CA LEU A 88 1.87 8.31 -4.44
C LEU A 88 1.95 9.84 -4.43
N SER A 89 1.59 10.48 -5.55
CA SER A 89 1.52 11.93 -5.61
C SER A 89 0.38 12.46 -4.74
N GLU A 90 0.41 13.77 -4.46
CA GLU A 90 -0.63 14.46 -3.69
C GLU A 90 -0.81 13.90 -2.29
N GLN A 91 0.30 13.46 -1.68
CA GLN A 91 0.28 12.97 -0.29
C GLN A 91 -0.70 11.83 -0.08
N LYS A 92 -0.73 10.90 -1.04
CA LYS A 92 -1.51 9.68 -0.93
C LYS A 92 -0.58 8.49 -0.73
N TYR A 93 -1.08 7.48 -0.05
CA TYR A 93 -0.33 6.27 0.28
C TYR A 93 -1.16 5.04 -0.04
N LEU A 94 -0.55 4.11 -0.77
CA LEU A 94 -1.15 2.82 -1.08
C LEU A 94 -0.58 1.77 -0.13
N ARG A 95 -1.44 1.06 0.59
CA ARG A 95 -1.02 -0.04 1.45
C ARG A 95 -1.58 -1.34 0.90
N VAL A 96 -0.70 -2.34 0.81
CA VAL A 96 -1.04 -3.66 0.27
C VAL A 96 -0.55 -4.72 1.24
N SER A 97 -1.42 -5.65 1.61
CA SER A 97 -1.07 -6.81 2.41
C SER A 97 -1.12 -8.05 1.53
N ILE A 98 -0.06 -8.87 1.59
CA ILE A 98 0.03 -10.09 0.80
C ILE A 98 0.40 -11.28 1.69
N GLU A 99 0.16 -12.50 1.20
CA GLU A 99 0.53 -13.71 1.94
C GLU A 99 2.06 -13.80 2.08
N PRO A 100 2.56 -14.38 3.19
CA PRO A 100 3.99 -14.34 3.49
C PRO A 100 4.88 -15.12 2.53
N ASN A 101 4.34 -16.10 1.82
CA ASN A 101 5.12 -16.91 0.88
C ASN A 101 5.03 -16.44 -0.57
N THR A 102 4.58 -15.21 -0.77
CA THR A 102 4.44 -14.62 -2.10
C THR A 102 5.80 -14.20 -2.66
N ASP A 103 5.95 -14.28 -3.98
CA ASP A 103 7.06 -13.62 -4.67
C ASP A 103 6.82 -12.11 -4.62
N TYR A 104 7.21 -11.51 -3.50
CA TYR A 104 6.91 -10.09 -3.25
C TYR A 104 7.61 -9.16 -4.23
N LYS A 105 8.77 -9.54 -4.73
CA LYS A 105 9.50 -8.72 -5.67
C LYS A 105 8.72 -8.52 -6.97
N LEU A 106 8.13 -9.59 -7.48
CA LEU A 106 7.31 -9.53 -8.68
C LEU A 106 6.05 -8.69 -8.43
N VAL A 107 5.40 -8.89 -7.29
CA VAL A 107 4.21 -8.12 -6.92
C VAL A 107 4.53 -6.62 -6.84
N ILE A 108 5.64 -6.27 -6.21
CA ILE A 108 6.09 -4.87 -6.11
C ILE A 108 6.28 -4.27 -7.51
N GLU A 109 6.97 -4.97 -8.40
CA GLU A 109 7.21 -4.49 -9.76
C GLU A 109 5.91 -4.25 -10.51
N GLN A 110 4.96 -5.17 -10.40
CA GLN A 110 3.67 -5.04 -11.08
C GLN A 110 2.86 -3.87 -10.52
N ILE A 111 2.87 -3.66 -9.22
CA ILE A 111 2.18 -2.52 -8.61
C ILE A 111 2.81 -1.21 -9.05
N GLN A 112 4.14 -1.14 -9.07
CA GLN A 112 4.84 0.06 -9.53
C GLN A 112 4.49 0.41 -10.97
N GLN A 113 4.32 -0.60 -11.83
CA GLN A 113 3.90 -0.35 -13.20
C GLN A 113 2.47 0.18 -13.28
N LEU A 114 1.57 -0.34 -12.45
CA LEU A 114 0.21 0.19 -12.38
C LEU A 114 0.19 1.65 -11.94
N ILE A 115 1.02 2.00 -10.97
CA ILE A 115 1.14 3.39 -10.50
C ILE A 115 1.61 4.29 -11.65
N LYS A 116 2.59 3.85 -12.43
CA LYS A 116 3.11 4.62 -13.56
C LYS A 116 2.06 4.83 -14.65
N LYS A 117 1.17 3.86 -14.85
CA LYS A 117 0.13 3.93 -15.88
C LYS A 117 -1.03 4.85 -15.50
N ASN A 118 -1.10 5.26 -14.24
CA ASN A 118 -2.19 6.10 -13.73
C ASN A 118 -1.63 7.46 -13.33
N PRO A 119 -1.54 8.44 -14.26
CA PRO A 119 -0.89 9.72 -13.97
C PRO A 119 -1.49 10.48 -12.79
N VAL A 120 -2.77 10.27 -12.53
CA VAL A 120 -3.48 10.90 -11.40
C VAL A 120 -2.93 10.43 -10.05
N LEU A 121 -2.24 9.28 -10.04
CA LEU A 121 -1.74 8.64 -8.81
C LEU A 121 -0.23 8.81 -8.61
N LYS A 122 0.43 9.45 -9.56
CA LYS A 122 1.89 9.66 -9.47
C LYS A 122 2.23 10.82 -8.58
#